data_e4c4eec0ec2a3b245751492f41a47d76
#
_entry.id   e4c4eec0ec2a3b245751492f41a47d76
#
_cell.length_a   1.000
_cell.length_b   1.000
_cell.length_c   1.000
_cell.angle_alpha   90.00
_cell.angle_beta   90.00
_cell.angle_gamma   90.00
#
_symmetry.space_group_name_H-M   'P 1'
#
loop_
_entity.id
_entity.type
_entity.pdbx_description
1 polymer ?
#
loop_
_entity_poly.entity_id
_entity_poly.type
_entity_poly.pdbx_seq_one_letter_code
_entity_poly.pdbx_strand_id
1 'polypeptide(L)'
;MNVFAVDDDPAKAAFQLPDKHIVKMPLECCQMLSIVYSKWYHNIGKVFKADGTPYKTDKGAFRNHPCTKWVAESDHNIQWLLQHGISLCEEYTYRYGKTCLLYTSDAADD
;
A
#
# COMPACT_ATOMS: atom_id res chain seq x y z
N MET A 1 -0.70 -11.10 -3.01
CA MET A 1 -0.17 -9.74 -2.76
C MET A 1 0.34 -9.16 -4.07
N ASN A 2 -0.37 -8.21 -4.61
CA ASN A 2 -0.09 -7.71 -5.96
C ASN A 2 -0.13 -6.17 -6.01
N VAL A 3 0.48 -5.64 -7.09
CA VAL A 3 0.36 -4.24 -7.49
C VAL A 3 -0.07 -4.23 -8.95
N PHE A 4 -1.08 -3.45 -9.27
CA PHE A 4 -1.57 -3.31 -10.64
C PHE A 4 -1.18 -1.93 -11.19
N ALA A 5 0.06 -1.83 -11.67
CA ALA A 5 0.61 -0.61 -12.23
C ALA A 5 0.20 -0.47 -13.71
N VAL A 6 -1.10 -0.31 -13.94
CA VAL A 6 -1.68 -0.21 -15.29
C VAL A 6 -1.45 1.17 -15.93
N ASP A 7 -0.87 2.09 -15.18
CA ASP A 7 -0.50 3.44 -15.64
C ASP A 7 0.73 3.89 -14.85
N ASP A 8 1.57 4.73 -15.47
CA ASP A 8 2.73 5.30 -14.77
C ASP A 8 2.32 6.24 -13.64
N ASP A 9 1.16 6.89 -13.78
CA ASP A 9 0.59 7.74 -12.74
C ASP A 9 -0.17 6.86 -11.74
N PRO A 10 0.21 6.87 -10.45
CA PRO A 10 -0.41 6.01 -9.46
C PRO A 10 -1.90 6.31 -9.23
N ALA A 11 -2.32 7.56 -9.37
CA ALA A 11 -3.74 7.92 -9.24
C ALA A 11 -4.55 7.40 -10.41
N LYS A 12 -4.04 7.53 -11.64
CA LYS A 12 -4.70 7.00 -12.83
C LYS A 12 -4.76 5.48 -12.79
N ALA A 13 -3.70 4.82 -12.31
CA ALA A 13 -3.69 3.38 -12.14
C ALA A 13 -4.81 2.93 -11.18
N ALA A 14 -4.98 3.62 -10.06
CA ALA A 14 -6.04 3.33 -9.11
C ALA A 14 -7.43 3.51 -9.72
N PHE A 15 -7.63 4.61 -10.43
CA PHE A 15 -8.91 4.93 -11.07
C PHE A 15 -9.35 3.86 -12.08
N GLN A 16 -8.40 3.22 -12.75
CA GLN A 16 -8.68 2.24 -13.81
C GLN A 16 -9.03 0.85 -13.27
N LEU A 17 -8.85 0.58 -11.98
CA LEU A 17 -9.08 -0.74 -11.43
C LEU A 17 -10.58 -1.04 -11.28
N PRO A 18 -11.00 -2.31 -11.50
CA PRO A 18 -12.38 -2.72 -11.28
C PRO A 18 -12.74 -2.69 -9.78
N ASP A 19 -14.03 -2.62 -9.49
CA ASP A 19 -14.56 -2.42 -8.13
C ASP A 19 -14.00 -3.40 -7.10
N LYS A 20 -13.92 -4.68 -7.43
CA LYS A 20 -13.42 -5.67 -6.46
C LYS A 20 -11.94 -5.46 -6.11
N HIS A 21 -11.16 -4.92 -7.03
CA HIS A 21 -9.77 -4.56 -6.75
C HIS A 21 -9.67 -3.32 -5.86
N ILE A 22 -10.57 -2.36 -6.04
CA ILE A 22 -10.61 -1.16 -5.19
C ILE A 22 -10.93 -1.52 -3.74
N VAL A 23 -11.71 -2.56 -3.50
CA VAL A 23 -11.98 -3.04 -2.14
C VAL A 23 -10.76 -3.71 -1.51
N LYS A 24 -10.03 -4.50 -2.29
CA LYS A 24 -8.98 -5.38 -1.80
C LYS A 24 -7.59 -4.75 -1.79
N MET A 25 -7.24 -3.97 -2.81
CA MET A 25 -5.86 -3.50 -3.01
C MET A 25 -5.35 -2.52 -1.96
N PRO A 26 -6.17 -1.66 -1.31
CA PRO A 26 -5.65 -0.83 -0.23
C PRO A 26 -4.99 -1.63 0.89
N LEU A 27 -5.60 -2.74 1.29
CA LEU A 27 -5.00 -3.62 2.30
C LEU A 27 -3.67 -4.20 1.82
N GLU A 28 -3.60 -4.68 0.58
CA GLU A 28 -2.38 -5.26 0.05
C GLU A 28 -1.25 -4.23 -0.08
N CYS A 29 -1.58 -2.99 -0.42
CA CYS A 29 -0.59 -1.90 -0.41
C CYS A 29 0.00 -1.69 0.99
N CYS A 30 -0.84 -1.63 2.00
CA CYS A 30 -0.39 -1.45 3.39
C CYS A 30 0.44 -2.63 3.87
N GLN A 31 0.03 -3.84 3.55
CA GLN A 31 0.79 -5.05 3.89
C GLN A 31 2.18 -5.01 3.25
N MET A 32 2.25 -4.64 1.98
CA MET A 32 3.52 -4.56 1.25
C MET A 32 4.42 -3.47 1.82
N LEU A 33 3.86 -2.29 2.11
CA LEU A 33 4.62 -1.20 2.74
C LEU A 33 5.17 -1.60 4.10
N SER A 34 4.40 -2.36 4.89
CA SER A 34 4.87 -2.83 6.20
C SER A 34 6.12 -3.70 6.08
N ILE A 35 6.20 -4.52 5.03
CA ILE A 35 7.36 -5.38 4.78
C ILE A 35 8.54 -4.55 4.29
N VAL A 36 8.32 -3.62 3.37
CA VAL A 36 9.37 -2.77 2.81
C VAL A 36 9.96 -1.85 3.88
N TYR A 37 9.15 -1.36 4.81
CA TYR A 37 9.60 -0.51 5.91
C TYR A 37 10.27 -1.30 7.04
N SER A 38 10.12 -2.61 7.07
CA SER A 38 10.63 -3.46 8.13
C SER A 38 12.14 -3.69 8.03
N LYS A 39 12.67 -4.42 9.00
CA LYS A 39 14.09 -4.83 9.03
C LYS A 39 14.52 -5.65 7.81
N TRP A 40 13.57 -6.21 7.06
CA TRP A 40 13.88 -7.03 5.89
C TRP A 40 14.35 -6.20 4.70
N TYR A 41 14.04 -4.91 4.68
CA TYR A 41 14.43 -4.02 3.60
C TYR A 41 14.98 -2.69 4.12
N HIS A 42 14.18 -1.64 4.17
CA HIS A 42 14.66 -0.29 4.47
C HIS A 42 14.82 0.02 5.95
N ASN A 43 14.21 -0.79 6.81
CA ASN A 43 14.30 -0.63 8.27
C ASN A 43 13.94 0.79 8.75
N ILE A 44 12.85 1.30 8.23
CA ILE A 44 12.36 2.66 8.56
C ILE A 44 11.51 2.64 9.83
N GLY A 45 10.72 1.59 10.02
CA GLY A 45 9.81 1.49 11.15
C GLY A 45 8.59 0.63 10.83
N LYS A 46 7.55 0.79 11.64
CA LYS A 46 6.30 0.03 11.49
C LYS A 46 5.25 0.85 10.77
N VAL A 47 4.40 0.17 10.00
CA VAL A 47 3.19 0.75 9.41
C VAL A 47 2.01 0.33 10.28
N PHE A 48 1.17 1.28 10.66
CA PHE A 48 0.06 1.06 11.59
C PHE A 48 -1.27 1.16 10.88
N LYS A 49 -2.23 0.34 11.35
CA LYS A 49 -3.62 0.46 10.95
C LYS A 49 -4.25 1.69 11.62
N ALA A 50 -5.44 2.06 11.16
CA ALA A 50 -6.18 3.20 11.72
C ALA A 50 -6.50 3.03 13.22
N ASP A 51 -6.61 1.78 13.71
CA ASP A 51 -6.85 1.49 15.13
C ASP A 51 -5.58 1.56 15.99
N GLY A 52 -4.42 1.86 15.39
CA GLY A 52 -3.15 1.98 16.11
C GLY A 52 -2.35 0.69 16.23
N THR A 53 -2.86 -0.44 15.72
CA THR A 53 -2.11 -1.70 15.76
C THR A 53 -1.23 -1.85 14.52
N PRO A 54 -0.04 -2.45 14.65
CA PRO A 54 0.85 -2.64 13.51
C PRO A 54 0.37 -3.76 12.59
N TYR A 55 0.75 -3.69 11.33
CA TYR A 55 0.56 -4.79 10.39
C TYR A 55 1.51 -5.94 10.73
N LYS A 56 0.99 -7.15 10.81
CA LYS A 56 1.78 -8.34 11.15
C LYS A 56 2.70 -8.79 10.01
N THR A 57 2.45 -8.33 8.80
CA THR A 57 3.26 -8.65 7.62
C THR A 57 4.70 -8.15 7.73
N ASP A 58 4.99 -7.23 8.65
CA ASP A 58 6.36 -6.77 8.92
C ASP A 58 7.28 -7.88 9.45
N LYS A 59 6.71 -9.02 9.81
CA LYS A 59 7.49 -10.22 10.17
C LYS A 59 8.10 -10.91 8.95
N GLY A 60 7.74 -10.50 7.74
CA GLY A 60 8.39 -10.92 6.52
C GLY A 60 7.68 -11.99 5.70
N ALA A 61 6.37 -12.17 5.90
CA ALA A 61 5.60 -13.22 5.25
C ALA A 61 5.72 -13.22 3.72
N PHE A 62 5.69 -12.07 3.08
CA PHE A 62 5.75 -11.94 1.62
C PHE A 62 7.01 -11.20 1.16
N ARG A 63 8.10 -11.27 1.92
CA ARG A 63 9.33 -10.51 1.62
C ARG A 63 9.98 -10.89 0.29
N ASN A 64 9.76 -12.09 -0.18
CA ASN A 64 10.35 -12.58 -1.43
C ASN A 64 9.41 -12.48 -2.63
N HIS A 65 8.19 -11.98 -2.43
CA HIS A 65 7.25 -11.81 -3.53
C HIS A 65 7.77 -10.78 -4.54
N PRO A 66 7.64 -11.02 -5.85
CA PRO A 66 8.17 -10.09 -6.87
C PRO A 66 7.69 -8.65 -6.72
N CYS A 67 6.42 -8.45 -6.37
CA CYS A 67 5.89 -7.09 -6.17
C CYS A 67 6.54 -6.40 -4.98
N THR A 68 6.75 -7.13 -3.89
CA THR A 68 7.43 -6.58 -2.70
C THR A 68 8.87 -6.18 -3.04
N LYS A 69 9.57 -7.03 -3.77
CA LYS A 69 10.95 -6.73 -4.22
C LYS A 69 10.99 -5.50 -5.12
N TRP A 70 10.05 -5.39 -6.03
CA TRP A 70 9.96 -4.23 -6.92
C TRP A 70 9.78 -2.93 -6.13
N VAL A 71 8.87 -2.92 -5.17
CA VAL A 71 8.63 -1.73 -4.33
C VAL A 71 9.89 -1.37 -3.55
N ALA A 72 10.59 -2.36 -3.01
CA ALA A 72 11.78 -2.14 -2.19
C ALA A 72 13.01 -1.68 -2.99
N GLU A 73 13.00 -1.81 -4.32
CA GLU A 73 14.16 -1.51 -5.16
C GLU A 73 14.58 -0.04 -5.11
N SER A 74 13.65 0.88 -4.92
CA SER A 74 13.95 2.32 -4.98
C SER A 74 12.95 3.14 -4.19
N ASP A 75 13.38 4.34 -3.78
CA ASP A 75 12.49 5.31 -3.16
C ASP A 75 11.38 5.74 -4.12
N HIS A 76 11.67 5.81 -5.42
CA HIS A 76 10.67 6.12 -6.43
C HIS A 76 9.52 5.09 -6.42
N ASN A 77 9.86 3.81 -6.34
CA ASN A 77 8.85 2.74 -6.30
C ASN A 77 8.05 2.79 -5.00
N ILE A 78 8.69 3.09 -3.88
CA ILE A 78 8.01 3.27 -2.60
C ILE A 78 7.02 4.43 -2.69
N GLN A 79 7.45 5.57 -3.22
CA GLN A 79 6.57 6.73 -3.38
C GLN A 79 5.41 6.44 -4.33
N TRP A 80 5.67 5.71 -5.40
CA TRP A 80 4.61 5.28 -6.30
C TRP A 80 3.55 4.46 -5.57
N LEU A 81 3.97 3.49 -4.77
CA LEU A 81 3.04 2.65 -4.01
C LEU A 81 2.27 3.45 -2.95
N LEU A 82 2.94 4.38 -2.26
CA LEU A 82 2.29 5.25 -1.29
C LEU A 82 1.17 6.07 -1.94
N GLN A 83 1.46 6.71 -3.06
CA GLN A 83 0.47 7.50 -3.78
C GLN A 83 -0.65 6.63 -4.35
N HIS A 84 -0.30 5.47 -4.85
CA HIS A 84 -1.28 4.51 -5.35
C HIS A 84 -2.22 4.05 -4.24
N GLY A 85 -1.68 3.74 -3.06
CA GLY A 85 -2.48 3.34 -1.89
C GLY A 85 -3.44 4.42 -1.43
N ILE A 86 -2.97 5.67 -1.37
CA ILE A 86 -3.82 6.83 -1.04
C ILE A 86 -4.94 6.97 -2.08
N SER A 87 -4.60 6.88 -3.36
CA SER A 87 -5.57 7.01 -4.45
C SER A 87 -6.58 5.86 -4.45
N LEU A 88 -6.16 4.65 -4.10
CA LEU A 88 -7.07 3.52 -3.93
C LEU A 88 -8.08 3.77 -2.80
N CYS A 89 -7.63 4.32 -1.69
CA CYS A 89 -8.53 4.67 -0.59
C CYS A 89 -9.51 5.78 -0.97
N GLU A 90 -9.06 6.79 -1.71
CA GLU A 90 -9.92 7.85 -2.22
C GLU A 90 -10.97 7.29 -3.17
N GLU A 91 -10.56 6.39 -4.08
CA GLU A 91 -11.45 5.75 -5.03
C GLU A 91 -12.48 4.86 -4.33
N TYR A 92 -12.07 4.15 -3.27
CA TYR A 92 -12.96 3.36 -2.43
C TYR A 92 -14.05 4.25 -1.80
N THR A 93 -13.63 5.37 -1.22
CA THR A 93 -14.57 6.33 -0.62
C THR A 93 -15.52 6.90 -1.67
N TYR A 94 -15.03 7.24 -2.84
CA TYR A 94 -15.83 7.78 -3.94
C TYR A 94 -16.87 6.77 -4.44
N ARG A 95 -16.45 5.52 -4.66
CA ARG A 95 -17.33 4.49 -5.22
C ARG A 95 -18.36 3.94 -4.24
N TYR A 96 -17.99 3.83 -2.96
CA TYR A 96 -18.81 3.15 -1.95
C TYR A 96 -19.34 4.07 -0.86
N GLY A 97 -18.91 5.33 -0.81
CA GLY A 97 -19.33 6.27 0.22
C GLY A 97 -18.87 5.90 1.63
N LYS A 98 -17.84 5.09 1.76
CA LYS A 98 -17.31 4.61 3.04
C LYS A 98 -15.89 5.09 3.24
N THR A 99 -15.51 5.36 4.51
CA THR A 99 -14.14 5.73 4.84
C THR A 99 -13.22 4.51 4.74
N CYS A 100 -12.05 4.69 4.12
CA CYS A 100 -11.02 3.66 4.07
C CYS A 100 -10.22 3.70 5.37
N LEU A 101 -10.41 2.71 6.24
CA LEU A 101 -9.77 2.65 7.57
C LEU A 101 -8.46 1.87 7.57
N LEU A 102 -8.04 1.35 6.43
CA LEU A 102 -6.87 0.48 6.34
C LEU A 102 -5.57 1.25 6.23
N TYR A 103 -5.61 2.53 5.90
CA TYR A 103 -4.44 3.34 5.61
C TYR A 103 -4.56 4.70 6.31
N THR A 104 -3.50 5.12 6.99
CA THR A 104 -3.42 6.46 7.58
C THR A 104 -2.23 7.19 6.97
N SER A 105 -2.44 8.46 6.58
CA SER A 105 -1.36 9.28 6.04
C SER A 105 -0.25 9.49 7.06
N ASP A 106 -0.57 9.55 8.35
CA ASP A 106 0.40 9.72 9.41
C ASP A 106 1.41 8.59 9.47
N ALA A 107 0.96 7.36 9.27
CA ALA A 107 1.84 6.19 9.24
C ALA A 107 2.78 6.22 8.03
N ALA A 108 2.36 6.83 6.94
CA ALA A 108 3.12 6.91 5.70
C ALA A 108 4.10 8.08 5.67
N ASP A 109 3.82 9.14 6.41
CA ASP A 109 4.62 10.37 6.41
C ASP A 109 5.88 10.24 7.27
N ASP A 110 5.89 9.29 8.16
CA ASP A 110 7.04 9.03 9.01
C ASP A 110 8.08 8.19 8.25
#